data_815740eef9c4408b313eceb7675b5975
#
_entry.id   815740eef9c4408b313eceb7675b5975
#
_cell.length_a   1.000
_cell.length_b   1.000
_cell.length_c   1.000
_cell.angle_alpha   90.00
_cell.angle_beta   90.00
_cell.angle_gamma   90.00
#
_symmetry.space_group_name_H-M   'P 1'
#
loop_
_entity.id
_entity.type
_entity.pdbx_description
1 polymer ?
#
loop_
_entity_poly.entity_id
_entity_poly.type
_entity_poly.pdbx_seq_one_letter_code
_entity_poly.pdbx_strand_id
1 'polypeptide(L)'
;MSLPNSDKIIKEASKRRTFAIISHPDAGKTTLTEKLLLYGGAIHEAGSIRQRKAARYAASDWMAIEKERGISVTSSVLRFEKDGTKYNLLDTPGHKDFSEDTLRTLVAADSGLMVIDVAKGVEEQTEKLFEVCRMRQVPVITFVNKCDRPGMEPLEILSNIENRLGIEAIPANWPVGYGQKFQGIYDLIGKELHLYEKTKHGAQKAETELLPLEEGLARSSLSELEKEELREEIMLIEDMFSEMDEEAFKTGNASPVFFGSALNNFGLDVFLNYFRTLAPPPQPYEDADGQIRDLDKGFSGFVFKLQANMNPDHRDCAAFVRVTSGKFERGLEVTHQETGRKVRMSTPHTLMGDERNILEEAWPGDIVSLFDPGFFRIGSTFYARDQVRFNVIPLFTPEQFMKVSTKDPFKRKQLREGLKQLSEEGVVHVFEVPHGVGNELLLGTVGVLQFDVVTHRMLSEYNVELVQQRVSYHSARWLPNKSEEIIRKLESAYSTYITKDLEGNPIVLFDSGYALSQAEEKVGAENLFKYKRD
;
A
#
# COMPACT_ATOMS: atom_id res chain seq x y z
N MET A 1 28.98 -20.57 -3.87
CA MET A 1 28.26 -20.54 -2.59
C MET A 1 27.24 -21.68 -2.59
N SER A 2 27.25 -22.53 -1.56
CA SER A 2 26.20 -23.55 -1.36
C SER A 2 24.86 -22.87 -1.10
N LEU A 3 23.75 -23.45 -1.61
CA LEU A 3 22.40 -22.99 -1.25
C LEU A 3 22.26 -23.09 0.29
N PRO A 4 21.65 -22.07 0.94
CA PRO A 4 21.19 -22.25 2.30
C PRO A 4 20.24 -23.46 2.31
N ASN A 5 20.29 -24.25 3.38
CA ASN A 5 19.39 -25.39 3.56
C ASN A 5 17.93 -24.90 3.39
N SER A 6 17.14 -25.60 2.57
CA SER A 6 15.69 -25.33 2.33
C SER A 6 14.96 -25.07 3.66
N ASP A 7 15.17 -25.92 4.67
CA ASP A 7 14.58 -25.78 5.99
C ASP A 7 14.89 -24.43 6.66
N LYS A 8 16.10 -23.88 6.44
CA LYS A 8 16.47 -22.58 6.99
C LYS A 8 15.70 -21.44 6.30
N ILE A 9 15.51 -21.53 4.98
CA ILE A 9 14.74 -20.51 4.23
C ILE A 9 13.30 -20.48 4.71
N ILE A 10 12.66 -21.64 4.77
CA ILE A 10 11.27 -21.77 5.23
C ILE A 10 11.13 -21.29 6.68
N LYS A 11 12.04 -21.68 7.57
CA LYS A 11 12.05 -21.23 8.97
C LYS A 11 12.22 -19.72 9.10
N GLU A 12 13.08 -19.10 8.29
CA GLU A 12 13.24 -17.64 8.32
C GLU A 12 12.04 -16.94 7.69
N ALA A 13 11.46 -17.45 6.59
CA ALA A 13 10.23 -16.93 6.00
C ALA A 13 9.06 -16.96 6.99
N SER A 14 8.88 -18.06 7.73
CA SER A 14 7.77 -18.22 8.70
C SER A 14 7.78 -17.18 9.84
N LYS A 15 8.92 -16.54 10.11
CA LYS A 15 9.05 -15.46 11.09
C LYS A 15 8.64 -14.08 10.54
N ARG A 16 8.23 -13.96 9.28
CA ARG A 16 7.93 -12.69 8.63
C ARG A 16 6.44 -12.50 8.42
N ARG A 17 6.01 -11.24 8.57
CA ARG A 17 4.65 -10.79 8.23
C ARG A 17 4.78 -9.51 7.44
N THR A 18 4.38 -9.55 6.17
CA THR A 18 4.39 -8.38 5.30
C THR A 18 2.98 -8.00 4.96
N PHE A 19 2.54 -6.86 5.43
CA PHE A 19 1.15 -6.44 5.31
C PHE A 19 1.03 -4.98 4.92
N ALA A 20 -0.03 -4.68 4.18
CA ALA A 20 -0.36 -3.32 3.79
C ALA A 20 -1.54 -2.80 4.60
N ILE A 21 -1.49 -1.54 5.04
CA ILE A 21 -2.63 -0.89 5.69
C ILE A 21 -3.46 -0.19 4.64
N ILE A 22 -4.75 -0.55 4.56
CA ILE A 22 -5.74 0.04 3.67
C ILE A 22 -6.84 0.72 4.48
N SER A 23 -7.27 1.90 4.05
CA SER A 23 -8.34 2.63 4.72
C SER A 23 -8.86 3.76 3.84
N HIS A 24 -10.03 4.27 4.19
CA HIS A 24 -10.45 5.60 3.76
C HIS A 24 -9.59 6.68 4.43
N PRO A 25 -9.39 7.88 3.83
CA PRO A 25 -8.79 9.03 4.52
C PRO A 25 -9.46 9.30 5.86
N ASP A 26 -8.67 9.70 6.86
CA ASP A 26 -9.12 10.02 8.22
C ASP A 26 -9.63 8.85 9.08
N ALA A 27 -9.63 7.60 8.60
CA ALA A 27 -9.97 6.43 9.43
C ALA A 27 -8.98 6.21 10.61
N GLY A 28 -7.83 6.90 10.58
CA GLY A 28 -6.81 6.84 11.61
C GLY A 28 -5.63 5.92 11.28
N LYS A 29 -5.41 5.65 10.00
CA LYS A 29 -4.32 4.82 9.49
C LYS A 29 -2.96 5.24 10.04
N THR A 30 -2.56 6.50 9.82
CA THR A 30 -1.27 7.06 10.29
C THR A 30 -1.10 6.93 11.80
N THR A 31 -2.17 7.17 12.58
CA THR A 31 -2.14 6.98 14.03
C THR A 31 -1.92 5.51 14.38
N LEU A 32 -2.62 4.59 13.72
CA LEU A 32 -2.47 3.16 13.94
C LEU A 32 -1.05 2.69 13.58
N THR A 33 -0.50 3.14 12.45
CA THR A 33 0.88 2.86 12.03
C THR A 33 1.89 3.26 13.11
N GLU A 34 1.81 4.49 13.64
CA GLU A 34 2.70 4.94 14.74
C GLU A 34 2.56 4.07 15.99
N LYS A 35 1.33 3.64 16.32
CA LYS A 35 1.10 2.80 17.48
C LYS A 35 1.63 1.38 17.31
N LEU A 36 1.51 0.81 16.11
CA LEU A 36 2.11 -0.48 15.80
C LEU A 36 3.64 -0.44 15.96
N LEU A 37 4.29 0.64 15.51
CA LEU A 37 5.72 0.87 15.71
C LEU A 37 6.08 1.02 17.20
N LEU A 38 5.24 1.71 18.00
CA LEU A 38 5.42 1.84 19.44
C LEU A 38 5.32 0.48 20.16
N TYR A 39 4.30 -0.30 19.83
CA TYR A 39 4.11 -1.63 20.42
C TYR A 39 5.19 -2.62 19.96
N GLY A 40 5.71 -2.47 18.76
CA GLY A 40 6.86 -3.20 18.24
C GLY A 40 8.20 -2.74 18.79
N GLY A 41 8.25 -1.66 19.59
CA GLY A 41 9.49 -1.14 20.16
C GLY A 41 10.41 -0.43 19.15
N ALA A 42 9.92 -0.16 17.94
CA ALA A 42 10.67 0.58 16.92
C ALA A 42 10.77 2.09 17.23
N ILE A 43 9.79 2.60 17.98
CA ILE A 43 9.80 3.97 18.52
C ILE A 43 9.50 3.94 20.02
N HIS A 44 10.06 4.86 20.80
CA HIS A 44 9.89 4.89 22.26
C HIS A 44 8.64 5.64 22.72
N GLU A 45 8.18 6.61 21.92
CA GLU A 45 6.96 7.39 22.18
C GLU A 45 6.27 7.68 20.84
N ALA A 46 4.97 7.47 20.78
CA ALA A 46 4.19 7.89 19.63
C ALA A 46 4.22 9.42 19.53
N GLY A 47 4.60 9.94 18.36
CA GLY A 47 4.86 11.36 18.15
C GLY A 47 6.21 11.84 18.67
N SER A 48 7.14 10.98 19.13
CA SER A 48 8.46 11.35 19.65
C SER A 48 9.47 11.79 18.59
N ILE A 49 9.21 11.53 17.31
CA ILE A 49 9.87 12.20 16.19
C ILE A 49 9.65 13.72 16.25
N ARG A 50 8.79 14.18 17.17
CA ARG A 50 8.46 15.58 17.46
C ARG A 50 9.51 16.40 18.20
N GLN A 51 10.53 15.83 18.82
CA GLN A 51 11.41 16.60 19.72
C GLN A 51 12.61 17.28 19.07
N ARG A 52 12.86 17.14 17.78
CA ARG A 52 13.83 17.98 17.06
C ARG A 52 13.12 19.03 16.20
N LYS A 53 12.72 20.14 16.85
CA LYS A 53 12.32 21.44 16.29
C LYS A 53 11.43 21.41 15.03
N ALA A 54 10.17 21.76 15.24
CA ALA A 54 9.12 22.14 14.31
C ALA A 54 8.29 21.02 13.66
N ALA A 55 7.01 21.06 14.03
CA ALA A 55 5.85 20.41 13.40
C ALA A 55 5.66 18.88 13.65
N ARG A 56 4.41 18.57 13.92
CA ARG A 56 3.83 17.25 14.30
C ARG A 56 3.61 16.39 13.06
N TYR A 57 4.57 15.57 12.64
CA TYR A 57 4.39 14.69 11.47
C TYR A 57 4.65 13.23 11.83
N ALA A 58 3.93 12.33 11.16
CA ALA A 58 4.07 10.90 11.32
C ALA A 58 5.41 10.38 10.75
N ALA A 59 5.86 9.22 11.23
CA ALA A 59 7.03 8.54 10.69
C ALA A 59 6.87 8.13 9.21
N SER A 60 5.61 7.98 8.77
CA SER A 60 5.23 7.65 7.39
C SER A 60 5.24 8.86 6.45
N ASP A 61 4.96 10.07 6.96
CA ASP A 61 4.81 11.30 6.15
C ASP A 61 6.11 12.09 6.16
N TRP A 62 7.04 11.73 5.31
CA TRP A 62 8.38 12.34 5.26
C TRP A 62 8.52 13.44 4.21
N MET A 63 7.69 13.45 3.15
CA MET A 63 7.73 14.47 2.10
C MET A 63 7.19 15.83 2.59
N ALA A 64 7.76 16.93 2.08
CA ALA A 64 7.33 18.28 2.44
C ALA A 64 5.85 18.52 2.10
N ILE A 65 5.37 18.03 0.96
CA ILE A 65 3.98 18.17 0.52
C ILE A 65 3.00 17.36 1.40
N GLU A 66 3.40 16.19 1.89
CA GLU A 66 2.60 15.39 2.85
C GLU A 66 2.42 16.16 4.16
N LYS A 67 3.51 16.79 4.62
CA LYS A 67 3.52 17.61 5.82
C LYS A 67 2.69 18.87 5.70
N GLU A 68 2.72 19.52 4.55
CA GLU A 68 1.96 20.75 4.28
C GLU A 68 0.46 20.47 4.19
N ARG A 69 0.07 19.35 3.53
CA ARG A 69 -1.34 19.00 3.28
C ARG A 69 -1.95 18.08 4.34
N GLY A 70 -1.13 17.42 5.16
CA GLY A 70 -1.58 16.47 6.18
C GLY A 70 -2.16 15.17 5.61
N ILE A 71 -1.78 14.80 4.38
CA ILE A 71 -2.19 13.56 3.71
C ILE A 71 -0.97 12.81 3.20
N SER A 72 -0.96 11.49 3.35
CA SER A 72 0.07 10.63 2.75
C SER A 72 -0.12 10.57 1.23
N VAL A 73 0.95 10.79 0.49
CA VAL A 73 0.99 10.85 -0.97
C VAL A 73 1.64 9.61 -1.56
N THR A 74 2.64 9.06 -0.86
CA THR A 74 3.38 7.87 -1.27
C THR A 74 3.33 6.81 -0.18
N SER A 75 3.42 5.53 -0.58
CA SER A 75 3.55 4.45 0.39
C SER A 75 4.92 4.47 1.08
N SER A 76 4.94 4.11 2.35
CA SER A 76 6.15 3.96 3.15
C SER A 76 6.34 2.51 3.57
N VAL A 77 7.60 2.08 3.66
CA VAL A 77 7.99 0.77 4.16
C VAL A 77 8.56 0.94 5.56
N LEU A 78 7.89 0.35 6.54
CA LEU A 78 8.26 0.44 7.95
C LEU A 78 8.52 -0.97 8.49
N ARG A 79 9.47 -1.09 9.41
CA ARG A 79 9.86 -2.38 10.00
C ARG A 79 9.84 -2.32 11.52
N PHE A 80 9.40 -3.41 12.12
CA PHE A 80 9.58 -3.63 13.55
C PHE A 80 9.67 -5.14 13.82
N GLU A 81 10.13 -5.48 15.02
CA GLU A 81 10.21 -6.86 15.49
C GLU A 81 9.50 -6.97 16.84
N LYS A 82 8.64 -7.97 16.99
CA LYS A 82 7.99 -8.27 18.25
C LYS A 82 7.88 -9.80 18.43
N ASP A 83 8.26 -10.29 19.58
CA ASP A 83 8.17 -11.71 19.96
C ASP A 83 8.79 -12.66 18.92
N GLY A 84 9.94 -12.28 18.35
CA GLY A 84 10.69 -13.05 17.34
C GLY A 84 10.06 -13.04 15.94
N THR A 85 8.99 -12.29 15.73
CA THR A 85 8.36 -12.07 14.42
C THR A 85 8.78 -10.72 13.86
N LYS A 86 9.20 -10.72 12.59
CA LYS A 86 9.60 -9.52 11.84
C LYS A 86 8.44 -9.04 10.99
N TYR A 87 8.04 -7.81 11.21
CA TYR A 87 6.93 -7.17 10.50
C TYR A 87 7.47 -6.18 9.47
N ASN A 88 7.02 -6.32 8.23
CA ASN A 88 7.18 -5.33 7.18
C ASN A 88 5.80 -4.69 6.96
N LEU A 89 5.64 -3.49 7.46
CA LEU A 89 4.42 -2.71 7.32
C LEU A 89 4.54 -1.80 6.11
N LEU A 90 3.60 -1.92 5.20
CA LEU A 90 3.46 -1.09 4.01
C LEU A 90 2.35 -0.08 4.28
N ASP A 91 2.73 1.14 4.63
CA ASP A 91 1.77 2.22 4.85
C ASP A 91 1.38 2.84 3.52
N THR A 92 0.11 2.71 3.12
CA THR A 92 -0.37 3.13 1.80
C THR A 92 -1.08 4.48 1.87
N PRO A 93 -1.08 5.30 0.79
CA PRO A 93 -1.91 6.49 0.74
C PRO A 93 -3.39 6.15 0.88
N GLY A 94 -4.13 6.92 1.71
CA GLY A 94 -5.58 6.73 1.88
C GLY A 94 -6.43 7.41 0.80
N HIS A 95 -5.87 8.39 0.06
CA HIS A 95 -6.64 9.18 -0.89
C HIS A 95 -6.77 8.48 -2.24
N LYS A 96 -7.97 8.52 -2.85
CA LYS A 96 -8.27 7.87 -4.14
C LYS A 96 -7.33 8.26 -5.29
N ASP A 97 -6.83 9.48 -5.28
CA ASP A 97 -5.93 9.99 -6.32
C ASP A 97 -4.56 9.27 -6.32
N PHE A 98 -4.22 8.56 -5.24
CA PHE A 98 -3.00 7.78 -5.10
C PHE A 98 -3.25 6.27 -5.07
N SER A 99 -4.40 5.82 -5.54
CA SER A 99 -4.80 4.40 -5.56
C SER A 99 -3.81 3.52 -6.34
N GLU A 100 -3.16 4.05 -7.37
CA GLU A 100 -2.15 3.34 -8.16
C GLU A 100 -0.95 2.91 -7.30
N ASP A 101 -0.41 3.80 -6.46
CA ASP A 101 0.68 3.48 -5.53
C ASP A 101 0.23 2.46 -4.46
N THR A 102 -0.99 2.60 -3.97
CA THR A 102 -1.60 1.64 -3.03
C THR A 102 -1.68 0.24 -3.65
N LEU A 103 -2.13 0.14 -4.90
CA LEU A 103 -2.29 -1.15 -5.59
C LEU A 103 -0.96 -1.82 -5.89
N ARG A 104 0.08 -1.06 -6.28
CA ARG A 104 1.44 -1.57 -6.44
C ARG A 104 1.99 -2.10 -5.11
N THR A 105 1.70 -1.40 -4.04
CA THR A 105 2.14 -1.77 -2.69
C THR A 105 1.44 -3.03 -2.19
N LEU A 106 0.14 -3.18 -2.46
CA LEU A 106 -0.64 -4.38 -2.13
C LEU A 106 -0.08 -5.65 -2.79
N VAL A 107 0.51 -5.53 -3.97
CA VAL A 107 1.15 -6.68 -4.64
C VAL A 107 2.34 -7.23 -3.86
N ALA A 108 3.02 -6.39 -3.08
CA ALA A 108 4.16 -6.80 -2.26
C ALA A 108 3.75 -7.30 -0.87
N ALA A 109 2.47 -7.26 -0.52
CA ALA A 109 1.94 -7.69 0.78
C ALA A 109 1.43 -9.15 0.74
N ASP A 110 1.53 -9.84 1.87
CA ASP A 110 0.97 -11.18 2.09
C ASP A 110 -0.41 -11.11 2.78
N SER A 111 -0.75 -9.97 3.42
CA SER A 111 -2.05 -9.70 4.03
C SER A 111 -2.37 -8.20 4.01
N GLY A 112 -3.65 -7.87 4.18
CA GLY A 112 -4.15 -6.51 4.36
C GLY A 112 -4.59 -6.26 5.80
N LEU A 113 -4.34 -5.05 6.30
CA LEU A 113 -4.96 -4.52 7.51
C LEU A 113 -5.92 -3.41 7.10
N MET A 114 -7.21 -3.69 7.15
CA MET A 114 -8.26 -2.73 6.82
C MET A 114 -8.65 -1.94 8.07
N VAL A 115 -8.56 -0.61 7.98
CA VAL A 115 -8.93 0.28 9.10
C VAL A 115 -10.24 0.99 8.79
N ILE A 116 -11.21 0.81 9.67
CA ILE A 116 -12.56 1.38 9.55
C ILE A 116 -12.79 2.35 10.70
N ASP A 117 -13.38 3.51 10.42
CA ASP A 117 -13.85 4.46 11.43
C ASP A 117 -15.21 3.99 11.96
N VAL A 118 -15.35 3.77 13.27
CA VAL A 118 -16.61 3.31 13.90
C VAL A 118 -17.80 4.21 13.58
N ALA A 119 -17.56 5.49 13.33
CA ALA A 119 -18.64 6.44 13.03
C ALA A 119 -19.11 6.40 11.56
N LYS A 120 -18.28 5.90 10.65
CA LYS A 120 -18.56 5.95 9.21
C LYS A 120 -18.79 4.58 8.58
N GLY A 121 -18.29 3.50 9.20
CA GLY A 121 -18.31 2.16 8.61
C GLY A 121 -17.42 2.05 7.37
N VAL A 122 -17.77 1.13 6.48
CA VAL A 122 -17.05 0.92 5.21
C VAL A 122 -17.37 2.04 4.24
N GLU A 123 -16.35 2.80 3.83
CA GLU A 123 -16.46 3.91 2.88
C GLU A 123 -15.99 3.46 1.47
N GLU A 124 -16.40 4.15 0.42
CA GLU A 124 -16.18 3.79 -0.99
C GLU A 124 -14.72 3.44 -1.33
N GLN A 125 -13.75 4.19 -0.78
CA GLN A 125 -12.34 3.92 -1.05
C GLN A 125 -11.87 2.61 -0.40
N THR A 126 -12.34 2.31 0.80
CA THR A 126 -12.04 1.06 1.50
C THR A 126 -12.59 -0.13 0.72
N GLU A 127 -13.81 -0.02 0.21
CA GLU A 127 -14.48 -1.03 -0.64
C GLU A 127 -13.65 -1.35 -1.90
N LYS A 128 -13.23 -0.32 -2.63
CA LYS A 128 -12.38 -0.49 -3.83
C LYS A 128 -11.04 -1.17 -3.54
N LEU A 129 -10.40 -0.80 -2.43
CA LEU A 129 -9.13 -1.40 -2.02
C LEU A 129 -9.31 -2.85 -1.56
N PHE A 130 -10.41 -3.13 -0.88
CA PHE A 130 -10.76 -4.48 -0.48
C PHE A 130 -11.01 -5.40 -1.69
N GLU A 131 -11.73 -4.91 -2.72
CA GLU A 131 -11.95 -5.67 -3.96
C GLU A 131 -10.62 -6.10 -4.60
N VAL A 132 -9.60 -5.25 -4.57
CA VAL A 132 -8.26 -5.59 -5.08
C VAL A 132 -7.61 -6.68 -4.23
N CYS A 133 -7.71 -6.60 -2.90
CA CYS A 133 -7.22 -7.66 -2.03
C CYS A 133 -7.89 -8.99 -2.36
N ARG A 134 -9.22 -8.99 -2.54
CA ARG A 134 -9.99 -10.19 -2.89
C ARG A 134 -9.62 -10.77 -4.25
N MET A 135 -9.50 -9.93 -5.28
CA MET A 135 -9.06 -10.39 -6.62
C MET A 135 -7.68 -11.08 -6.60
N ARG A 136 -6.84 -10.70 -5.65
CA ARG A 136 -5.48 -11.24 -5.48
C ARG A 136 -5.39 -12.30 -4.39
N GLN A 137 -6.50 -12.68 -3.79
CA GLN A 137 -6.54 -13.62 -2.67
C GLN A 137 -5.61 -13.22 -1.52
N VAL A 138 -5.53 -11.91 -1.25
CA VAL A 138 -4.81 -11.36 -0.09
C VAL A 138 -5.78 -11.31 1.08
N PRO A 139 -5.60 -12.12 2.13
CA PRO A 139 -6.49 -12.11 3.29
C PRO A 139 -6.42 -10.77 4.02
N VAL A 140 -7.58 -10.32 4.49
CA VAL A 140 -7.73 -9.02 5.14
C VAL A 140 -8.19 -9.20 6.58
N ILE A 141 -7.48 -8.55 7.50
CA ILE A 141 -7.86 -8.41 8.92
C ILE A 141 -8.38 -7.00 9.12
N THR A 142 -9.52 -6.87 9.78
CA THR A 142 -10.20 -5.58 9.98
C THR A 142 -9.93 -5.03 11.37
N PHE A 143 -9.61 -3.74 11.46
CA PHE A 143 -9.51 -2.99 12.72
C PHE A 143 -10.52 -1.84 12.71
N VAL A 144 -11.57 -1.95 13.52
CA VAL A 144 -12.56 -0.89 13.75
C VAL A 144 -11.96 0.08 14.78
N ASN A 145 -11.59 1.24 14.29
CA ASN A 145 -10.89 2.27 15.05
C ASN A 145 -11.83 3.35 15.58
N LYS A 146 -11.37 4.08 16.58
CA LYS A 146 -12.04 5.21 17.22
C LYS A 146 -13.26 4.82 18.05
N CYS A 147 -13.30 3.61 18.60
CA CYS A 147 -14.38 3.16 19.47
C CYS A 147 -14.59 4.03 20.74
N ASP A 148 -13.63 4.91 21.03
CA ASP A 148 -13.71 5.95 22.07
C ASP A 148 -14.56 7.18 21.66
N ARG A 149 -15.12 7.17 20.44
CA ARG A 149 -15.98 8.24 19.90
C ARG A 149 -17.38 7.73 19.62
N PRO A 150 -18.40 8.62 19.60
CA PRO A 150 -19.72 8.23 19.14
C PRO A 150 -19.67 7.66 17.72
N GLY A 151 -20.35 6.54 17.49
CA GLY A 151 -20.38 5.84 16.20
C GLY A 151 -21.49 4.80 16.18
N MET A 152 -21.40 3.88 15.23
CA MET A 152 -22.29 2.73 15.10
C MET A 152 -22.07 1.74 16.25
N GLU A 153 -23.09 1.01 16.62
CA GLU A 153 -22.98 -0.09 17.55
C GLU A 153 -22.19 -1.26 16.93
N PRO A 154 -21.51 -2.10 17.72
CA PRO A 154 -20.67 -3.16 17.19
C PRO A 154 -21.37 -4.13 16.22
N LEU A 155 -22.59 -4.56 16.53
CA LEU A 155 -23.39 -5.41 15.63
C LEU A 155 -23.76 -4.69 14.33
N GLU A 156 -24.02 -3.39 14.39
CA GLU A 156 -24.29 -2.57 13.21
C GLU A 156 -23.04 -2.46 12.32
N ILE A 157 -21.84 -2.30 12.91
CA ILE A 157 -20.56 -2.29 12.17
C ILE A 157 -20.31 -3.63 11.49
N LEU A 158 -20.51 -4.77 12.18
CA LEU A 158 -20.36 -6.09 11.57
C LEU A 158 -21.29 -6.23 10.36
N SER A 159 -22.59 -5.91 10.53
CA SER A 159 -23.56 -5.94 9.44
C SER A 159 -23.20 -4.97 8.30
N ASN A 160 -22.62 -3.80 8.59
CA ASN A 160 -22.15 -2.86 7.59
C ASN A 160 -21.00 -3.44 6.77
N ILE A 161 -20.01 -4.08 7.42
CA ILE A 161 -18.90 -4.76 6.76
C ILE A 161 -19.42 -5.86 5.83
N GLU A 162 -20.30 -6.72 6.34
CA GLU A 162 -20.87 -7.84 5.58
C GLU A 162 -21.65 -7.38 4.35
N ASN A 163 -22.54 -6.41 4.53
CA ASN A 163 -23.39 -5.91 3.45
C ASN A 163 -22.61 -5.14 2.38
N ARG A 164 -21.58 -4.38 2.78
CA ARG A 164 -20.80 -3.56 1.86
C ARG A 164 -19.72 -4.36 1.12
N LEU A 165 -19.08 -5.30 1.78
CA LEU A 165 -17.95 -6.05 1.21
C LEU A 165 -18.35 -7.45 0.72
N GLY A 166 -19.53 -7.95 1.11
CA GLY A 166 -19.99 -9.29 0.76
C GLY A 166 -19.11 -10.39 1.36
N ILE A 167 -18.70 -10.23 2.61
CA ILE A 167 -17.84 -11.16 3.36
C ILE A 167 -18.45 -11.44 4.72
N GLU A 168 -17.97 -12.47 5.38
CA GLU A 168 -18.28 -12.76 6.76
C GLU A 168 -17.38 -11.91 7.69
N ALA A 169 -17.98 -11.15 8.62
CA ALA A 169 -17.29 -10.30 9.58
C ALA A 169 -17.26 -10.99 10.95
N ILE A 170 -16.11 -11.53 11.35
CA ILE A 170 -15.98 -12.38 12.52
C ILE A 170 -15.29 -11.63 13.66
N PRO A 171 -16.00 -11.26 14.74
CA PRO A 171 -15.40 -10.53 15.84
C PRO A 171 -14.36 -11.38 16.58
N ALA A 172 -13.17 -10.84 16.77
CA ALA A 172 -12.08 -11.43 17.55
C ALA A 172 -12.02 -10.87 18.98
N ASN A 173 -12.53 -9.66 19.17
CA ASN A 173 -12.75 -9.02 20.46
C ASN A 173 -14.04 -8.21 20.45
N TRP A 174 -14.52 -7.81 21.62
CA TRP A 174 -15.74 -7.04 21.77
C TRP A 174 -15.53 -5.82 22.66
N PRO A 175 -16.05 -4.63 22.31
CA PRO A 175 -15.83 -3.41 23.08
C PRO A 175 -16.60 -3.43 24.42
N VAL A 176 -15.95 -2.97 25.48
CA VAL A 176 -16.56 -2.78 26.80
C VAL A 176 -16.95 -1.32 26.95
N GLY A 177 -18.23 -1.04 26.70
CA GLY A 177 -18.79 0.30 26.55
C GLY A 177 -18.51 0.92 25.19
N TYR A 178 -19.24 2.00 24.84
CA TYR A 178 -19.16 2.67 23.54
C TYR A 178 -18.89 4.15 23.70
N GLY A 179 -18.24 4.76 22.71
CA GLY A 179 -17.96 6.18 22.69
C GLY A 179 -17.19 6.63 23.93
N GLN A 180 -17.68 7.62 24.64
CA GLN A 180 -17.02 8.14 25.86
C GLN A 180 -16.92 7.13 27.00
N LYS A 181 -17.78 6.11 27.00
CA LYS A 181 -17.77 5.02 27.99
C LYS A 181 -16.84 3.85 27.60
N PHE A 182 -16.21 3.90 26.42
CA PHE A 182 -15.27 2.87 25.98
C PHE A 182 -14.07 2.82 26.93
N GLN A 183 -13.90 1.71 27.63
CA GLN A 183 -12.91 1.55 28.68
C GLN A 183 -12.11 0.25 28.56
N GLY A 184 -12.51 -0.66 27.68
CA GLY A 184 -11.86 -1.94 27.54
C GLY A 184 -12.34 -2.72 26.35
N ILE A 185 -11.81 -3.93 26.20
CA ILE A 185 -12.28 -4.94 25.26
C ILE A 185 -12.41 -6.29 25.96
N TYR A 186 -13.36 -7.10 25.54
CA TYR A 186 -13.39 -8.52 25.87
C TYR A 186 -12.72 -9.30 24.74
N ASP A 187 -11.65 -10.02 25.05
CA ASP A 187 -10.95 -10.91 24.13
C ASP A 187 -11.77 -12.19 23.97
N LEU A 188 -12.43 -12.37 22.83
CA LEU A 188 -13.28 -13.54 22.55
C LEU A 188 -12.46 -14.84 22.42
N ILE A 189 -11.19 -14.73 22.08
CA ILE A 189 -10.28 -15.87 21.88
C ILE A 189 -9.67 -16.29 23.22
N GLY A 190 -9.12 -15.31 23.97
CA GLY A 190 -8.52 -15.52 25.28
C GLY A 190 -9.54 -15.66 26.40
N LYS A 191 -10.80 -15.25 26.17
CA LYS A 191 -11.91 -15.23 27.16
C LYS A 191 -11.56 -14.41 28.40
N GLU A 192 -10.90 -13.27 28.18
CA GLU A 192 -10.47 -12.34 29.23
C GLU A 192 -10.92 -10.91 28.89
N LEU A 193 -11.26 -10.15 29.94
CA LEU A 193 -11.62 -8.75 29.81
C LEU A 193 -10.37 -7.88 30.07
N HIS A 194 -10.04 -7.03 29.11
CA HIS A 194 -8.95 -6.07 29.20
C HIS A 194 -9.50 -4.70 29.51
N LEU A 195 -9.28 -4.20 30.74
CA LEU A 195 -9.57 -2.83 31.13
C LEU A 195 -8.33 -1.96 30.96
N TYR A 196 -8.49 -0.80 30.33
CA TYR A 196 -7.40 0.12 30.03
C TYR A 196 -7.50 1.39 30.87
N GLU A 197 -6.37 1.84 31.42
CA GLU A 197 -6.25 3.17 31.99
C GLU A 197 -5.98 4.21 30.90
N LYS A 198 -6.73 5.33 30.97
CA LYS A 198 -6.52 6.45 30.03
C LYS A 198 -5.18 7.13 30.31
N THR A 199 -4.23 6.98 29.39
CA THR A 199 -2.96 7.70 29.43
C THR A 199 -3.09 9.10 28.83
N LYS A 200 -2.21 10.04 29.23
CA LYS A 200 -2.18 11.39 28.61
C LYS A 200 -1.86 11.28 27.13
N HIS A 201 -2.90 11.42 26.29
CA HIS A 201 -2.83 11.42 24.82
C HIS A 201 -2.22 10.16 24.17
N GLY A 202 -2.25 8.99 24.84
CA GLY A 202 -1.77 7.73 24.27
C GLY A 202 -0.27 7.74 23.88
N ALA A 203 0.54 8.59 24.47
CA ALA A 203 1.96 8.67 24.13
C ALA A 203 2.76 7.42 24.50
N GLN A 204 2.29 6.72 25.51
CA GLN A 204 2.85 5.46 26.00
C GLN A 204 1.81 4.32 25.90
N LYS A 205 2.26 3.08 26.00
CA LYS A 205 1.35 1.92 26.08
C LYS A 205 0.38 2.11 27.22
N ALA A 206 -0.89 1.76 26.99
CA ALA A 206 -1.89 1.78 28.06
C ALA A 206 -1.56 0.71 29.12
N GLU A 207 -1.69 1.05 30.39
CA GLU A 207 -1.69 0.03 31.43
C GLU A 207 -2.97 -0.78 31.29
N THR A 208 -2.83 -2.11 31.33
CA THR A 208 -3.92 -3.03 31.05
C THR A 208 -4.10 -3.96 32.24
N GLU A 209 -5.30 -4.05 32.75
CA GLU A 209 -5.68 -5.02 33.74
C GLU A 209 -6.45 -6.17 33.08
N LEU A 210 -5.95 -7.40 33.21
CA LEU A 210 -6.55 -8.61 32.65
C LEU A 210 -7.40 -9.30 33.73
N LEU A 211 -8.67 -9.51 33.45
CA LEU A 211 -9.64 -9.99 34.41
C LEU A 211 -10.59 -11.02 33.76
N PRO A 212 -11.08 -11.99 34.53
CA PRO A 212 -12.26 -12.75 34.13
C PRO A 212 -13.44 -11.80 33.86
N LEU A 213 -14.35 -12.17 32.95
CA LEU A 213 -15.46 -11.31 32.51
C LEU A 213 -16.22 -10.67 33.68
N GLU A 214 -16.68 -11.47 34.64
CA GLU A 214 -17.49 -10.98 35.75
C GLU A 214 -16.73 -10.04 36.69
N GLU A 215 -15.45 -10.31 36.94
CA GLU A 215 -14.62 -9.43 37.76
C GLU A 215 -14.34 -8.11 37.03
N GLY A 216 -14.07 -8.17 35.74
CA GLY A 216 -13.88 -6.99 34.89
C GLY A 216 -15.15 -6.15 34.80
N LEU A 217 -16.32 -6.76 34.63
CA LEU A 217 -17.59 -6.06 34.64
C LEU A 217 -17.88 -5.40 35.99
N ALA A 218 -17.55 -6.06 37.09
CA ALA A 218 -17.72 -5.49 38.44
C ALA A 218 -16.84 -4.22 38.64
N ARG A 219 -15.64 -4.15 38.02
CA ARG A 219 -14.75 -2.99 38.09
C ARG A 219 -15.04 -1.93 37.03
N SER A 220 -15.81 -2.28 36.00
CA SER A 220 -16.17 -1.34 34.93
C SER A 220 -17.09 -0.23 35.44
N SER A 221 -17.10 0.90 34.77
CA SER A 221 -17.98 2.03 35.04
C SER A 221 -19.36 1.92 34.40
N LEU A 222 -19.70 0.76 33.82
CA LEU A 222 -20.98 0.51 33.18
C LEU A 222 -22.11 0.37 34.24
N SER A 223 -23.31 0.80 33.86
CA SER A 223 -24.51 0.53 34.66
C SER A 223 -24.87 -0.96 34.63
N GLU A 224 -25.66 -1.42 35.55
CA GLU A 224 -26.08 -2.83 35.59
C GLU A 224 -26.83 -3.27 34.33
N LEU A 225 -27.62 -2.36 33.72
CA LEU A 225 -28.28 -2.63 32.47
C LEU A 225 -27.26 -2.85 31.33
N GLU A 226 -26.28 -1.95 31.20
CA GLU A 226 -25.22 -2.06 30.18
C GLU A 226 -24.35 -3.32 30.39
N LYS A 227 -24.14 -3.74 31.62
CA LYS A 227 -23.43 -5.00 31.92
C LYS A 227 -24.23 -6.23 31.48
N GLU A 228 -25.53 -6.20 31.66
CA GLU A 228 -26.41 -7.28 31.23
C GLU A 228 -26.49 -7.35 29.69
N GLU A 229 -26.70 -6.23 29.04
CA GLU A 229 -26.64 -6.14 27.58
C GLU A 229 -25.32 -6.66 27.00
N LEU A 230 -24.19 -6.30 27.62
CA LEU A 230 -22.87 -6.77 27.19
C LEU A 230 -22.70 -8.31 27.40
N ARG A 231 -23.28 -8.89 28.49
CA ARG A 231 -23.27 -10.33 28.66
C ARG A 231 -24.07 -11.06 27.59
N GLU A 232 -25.25 -10.53 27.27
CA GLU A 232 -26.11 -11.08 26.21
C GLU A 232 -25.42 -11.00 24.84
N GLU A 233 -24.78 -9.89 24.53
CA GLU A 233 -24.01 -9.71 23.30
C GLU A 233 -22.84 -10.72 23.23
N ILE A 234 -22.03 -10.83 24.29
CA ILE A 234 -20.90 -11.77 24.35
C ILE A 234 -21.39 -13.22 24.19
N MET A 235 -22.48 -13.59 24.87
CA MET A 235 -23.06 -14.95 24.76
C MET A 235 -23.49 -15.26 23.30
N LEU A 236 -23.97 -14.26 22.57
CA LEU A 236 -24.42 -14.43 21.19
C LEU A 236 -23.25 -14.66 20.21
N ILE A 237 -22.09 -14.06 20.49
CA ILE A 237 -20.95 -14.03 19.55
C ILE A 237 -19.75 -14.85 20.00
N GLU A 238 -19.77 -15.43 21.21
CA GLU A 238 -18.60 -16.04 21.86
C GLU A 238 -17.92 -17.13 21.01
N ASP A 239 -18.69 -17.88 20.28
CA ASP A 239 -18.19 -18.99 19.45
C ASP A 239 -17.91 -18.62 18.00
N MET A 240 -18.30 -17.42 17.54
CA MET A 240 -18.16 -17.04 16.14
C MET A 240 -16.70 -17.11 15.64
N PHE A 241 -15.73 -16.73 16.46
CA PHE A 241 -14.33 -16.78 16.06
C PHE A 241 -13.80 -18.20 15.93
N SER A 242 -14.17 -19.10 16.83
CA SER A 242 -13.73 -20.50 16.81
C SER A 242 -14.32 -21.29 15.62
N GLU A 243 -15.43 -20.82 15.09
CA GLU A 243 -16.13 -21.40 13.93
C GLU A 243 -15.68 -20.80 12.60
N MET A 244 -14.74 -19.84 12.61
CA MET A 244 -14.22 -19.21 11.41
C MET A 244 -13.62 -20.22 10.43
N ASP A 245 -14.12 -20.21 9.21
CA ASP A 245 -13.53 -20.98 8.13
C ASP A 245 -12.20 -20.35 7.68
N GLU A 246 -11.08 -21.03 7.96
CA GLU A 246 -9.74 -20.58 7.56
C GLU A 246 -9.60 -20.41 6.04
N GLU A 247 -10.29 -21.24 5.25
CA GLU A 247 -10.24 -21.12 3.78
C GLU A 247 -11.01 -19.90 3.31
N ALA A 248 -12.16 -19.59 3.91
CA ALA A 248 -12.90 -18.36 3.65
C ALA A 248 -12.05 -17.12 3.98
N PHE A 249 -11.30 -17.15 5.08
CA PHE A 249 -10.37 -16.07 5.41
C PHE A 249 -9.23 -15.95 4.39
N LYS A 250 -8.58 -17.05 4.01
CA LYS A 250 -7.47 -17.05 3.04
C LYS A 250 -7.90 -16.56 1.65
N THR A 251 -9.13 -16.86 1.26
CA THR A 251 -9.71 -16.45 -0.04
C THR A 251 -10.35 -15.07 -0.03
N GLY A 252 -10.36 -14.38 1.12
CA GLY A 252 -10.93 -13.04 1.28
C GLY A 252 -12.46 -13.02 1.36
N ASN A 253 -13.10 -14.13 1.75
CA ASN A 253 -14.54 -14.23 1.98
C ASN A 253 -14.94 -14.09 3.45
N ALA A 254 -13.97 -14.08 4.36
CA ALA A 254 -14.14 -13.77 5.78
C ALA A 254 -13.05 -12.81 6.26
N SER A 255 -13.34 -12.02 7.29
CA SER A 255 -12.38 -11.12 7.92
C SER A 255 -12.52 -11.14 9.43
N PRO A 256 -11.45 -11.48 10.19
CA PRO A 256 -11.40 -11.23 11.63
C PRO A 256 -11.50 -9.73 11.92
N VAL A 257 -12.39 -9.35 12.84
CA VAL A 257 -12.68 -7.95 13.19
C VAL A 257 -12.23 -7.66 14.62
N PHE A 258 -11.36 -6.66 14.76
CA PHE A 258 -10.88 -6.15 16.04
C PHE A 258 -11.42 -4.75 16.29
N PHE A 259 -11.98 -4.51 17.47
CA PHE A 259 -12.41 -3.19 17.92
C PHE A 259 -11.34 -2.54 18.80
N GLY A 260 -11.16 -1.23 18.66
CA GLY A 260 -10.19 -0.53 19.48
C GLY A 260 -10.13 1.00 19.26
N SER A 261 -9.18 1.63 19.94
CA SER A 261 -8.83 3.04 19.74
C SER A 261 -7.33 3.20 19.60
N ALA A 262 -6.88 3.48 18.38
CA ALA A 262 -5.47 3.76 18.15
C ALA A 262 -4.98 4.98 18.93
N LEU A 263 -5.82 6.00 19.11
CA LEU A 263 -5.47 7.21 19.86
C LEU A 263 -5.13 6.89 21.32
N ASN A 264 -5.94 6.06 21.97
CA ASN A 264 -5.81 5.74 23.40
C ASN A 264 -4.97 4.47 23.65
N ASN A 265 -4.54 3.77 22.60
CA ASN A 265 -3.84 2.48 22.65
C ASN A 265 -4.71 1.31 23.18
N PHE A 266 -6.04 1.39 23.08
CA PHE A 266 -6.96 0.36 23.54
C PHE A 266 -7.17 -0.71 22.47
N GLY A 267 -7.04 -1.99 22.83
CA GLY A 267 -7.22 -3.15 21.95
C GLY A 267 -6.02 -3.44 21.02
N LEU A 268 -4.95 -2.64 21.05
CA LEU A 268 -3.80 -2.83 20.16
C LEU A 268 -2.88 -3.97 20.56
N ASP A 269 -2.78 -4.23 21.84
CA ASP A 269 -2.05 -5.36 22.43
C ASP A 269 -2.66 -6.69 21.99
N VAL A 270 -3.98 -6.84 22.15
CA VAL A 270 -4.76 -7.99 21.71
C VAL A 270 -4.66 -8.16 20.21
N PHE A 271 -4.90 -7.08 19.45
CA PHE A 271 -4.76 -7.10 17.99
C PHE A 271 -3.39 -7.62 17.54
N LEU A 272 -2.28 -7.05 18.05
CA LEU A 272 -0.93 -7.46 17.62
C LEU A 272 -0.59 -8.90 18.02
N ASN A 273 -1.08 -9.36 19.17
CA ASN A 273 -0.85 -10.73 19.59
C ASN A 273 -1.50 -11.73 18.62
N TYR A 274 -2.75 -11.48 18.21
CA TYR A 274 -3.45 -12.35 17.27
C TYR A 274 -3.03 -12.10 15.82
N PHE A 275 -2.68 -10.88 15.44
CA PHE A 275 -2.17 -10.58 14.10
C PHE A 275 -0.97 -11.45 13.73
N ARG A 276 -0.10 -11.76 14.70
CA ARG A 276 1.04 -12.65 14.50
C ARG A 276 0.66 -14.05 13.99
N THR A 277 -0.43 -14.58 14.47
CA THR A 277 -0.92 -15.93 14.14
C THR A 277 -1.87 -15.92 12.94
N LEU A 278 -2.72 -14.91 12.83
CA LEU A 278 -3.71 -14.77 11.76
C LEU A 278 -3.08 -14.34 10.43
N ALA A 279 -2.20 -13.33 10.44
CA ALA A 279 -1.55 -12.92 9.23
C ALA A 279 -0.66 -14.04 8.68
N PRO A 280 -0.80 -14.42 7.39
CA PRO A 280 -0.02 -15.49 6.81
C PRO A 280 1.47 -15.10 6.75
N PRO A 281 2.37 -16.09 6.85
CA PRO A 281 3.75 -15.89 6.45
C PRO A 281 3.84 -15.67 4.94
N PRO A 282 5.02 -15.28 4.40
CA PRO A 282 5.21 -15.13 2.97
C PRO A 282 4.76 -16.36 2.18
N GLN A 283 3.99 -16.11 1.13
CA GLN A 283 3.47 -17.14 0.25
C GLN A 283 4.31 -17.25 -1.04
N PRO A 284 4.34 -18.42 -1.70
CA PRO A 284 4.89 -18.58 -3.02
C PRO A 284 4.22 -17.64 -4.04
N TYR A 285 5.00 -17.12 -4.98
CA TYR A 285 4.50 -16.24 -6.04
C TYR A 285 4.33 -17.01 -7.35
N GLU A 286 3.25 -16.72 -8.07
CA GLU A 286 3.06 -17.15 -9.44
C GLU A 286 3.93 -16.32 -10.37
N ASP A 287 4.64 -16.97 -11.28
CA ASP A 287 5.44 -16.32 -12.32
C ASP A 287 4.60 -15.92 -13.54
N ALA A 288 5.23 -15.27 -14.51
CA ALA A 288 4.55 -14.81 -15.72
C ALA A 288 4.02 -15.94 -16.62
N ASP A 289 4.48 -17.17 -16.41
CA ASP A 289 4.06 -18.39 -17.13
C ASP A 289 3.00 -19.19 -16.35
N GLY A 290 2.52 -18.67 -15.22
CA GLY A 290 1.51 -19.30 -14.37
C GLY A 290 2.06 -20.42 -13.46
N GLN A 291 3.38 -20.46 -13.24
CA GLN A 291 4.00 -21.47 -12.38
C GLN A 291 4.26 -20.92 -10.98
N ILE A 292 3.91 -21.70 -9.97
CA ILE A 292 4.17 -21.36 -8.58
C ILE A 292 5.66 -21.53 -8.27
N ARG A 293 6.31 -20.44 -7.83
CA ARG A 293 7.71 -20.45 -7.40
C ARG A 293 7.83 -20.64 -5.90
N ASP A 294 8.35 -21.77 -5.48
CA ASP A 294 8.56 -22.08 -4.07
C ASP A 294 9.56 -21.13 -3.40
N LEU A 295 9.38 -20.91 -2.11
CA LEU A 295 10.21 -19.98 -1.31
C LEU A 295 11.68 -20.41 -1.22
N ASP A 296 11.98 -21.71 -1.32
CA ASP A 296 13.34 -22.28 -1.16
C ASP A 296 14.16 -22.34 -2.46
N LYS A 297 13.59 -21.88 -3.58
CA LYS A 297 14.33 -21.72 -4.84
C LYS A 297 15.48 -20.69 -4.71
N GLY A 298 16.30 -20.57 -5.75
CA GLY A 298 17.31 -19.49 -5.82
C GLY A 298 16.68 -18.11 -5.58
N PHE A 299 17.50 -17.14 -5.12
CA PHE A 299 17.01 -15.79 -4.88
C PHE A 299 16.22 -15.24 -6.08
N SER A 300 15.08 -14.68 -5.79
CA SER A 300 14.32 -13.86 -6.72
C SER A 300 13.55 -12.75 -5.99
N GLY A 301 13.20 -11.71 -6.74
CA GLY A 301 12.41 -10.60 -6.25
C GLY A 301 12.00 -9.66 -7.37
N PHE A 302 11.03 -8.80 -7.09
CA PHE A 302 10.54 -7.80 -8.05
C PHE A 302 10.46 -6.41 -7.44
N VAL A 303 10.63 -5.39 -8.28
CA VAL A 303 10.49 -3.98 -7.90
C VAL A 303 9.01 -3.62 -7.89
N PHE A 304 8.48 -3.21 -6.74
CA PHE A 304 7.11 -2.71 -6.65
C PHE A 304 7.03 -1.19 -6.52
N LYS A 305 8.14 -0.54 -6.14
CA LYS A 305 8.21 0.90 -5.97
C LYS A 305 9.60 1.42 -6.35
N LEU A 306 9.63 2.58 -7.02
CA LEU A 306 10.81 3.41 -7.21
C LEU A 306 10.60 4.73 -6.50
N GLN A 307 11.67 5.29 -5.96
CA GLN A 307 11.64 6.56 -5.26
C GLN A 307 12.95 7.31 -5.45
N ALA A 308 12.87 8.44 -6.15
CA ALA A 308 14.01 9.30 -6.40
C ALA A 308 14.15 10.40 -5.34
N ASN A 309 15.34 11.00 -5.31
CA ASN A 309 15.65 12.22 -4.54
C ASN A 309 15.29 12.14 -3.04
N MET A 310 15.43 10.95 -2.43
CA MET A 310 15.24 10.80 -0.99
C MET A 310 16.23 11.63 -0.18
N ASN A 311 17.42 11.90 -0.74
CA ASN A 311 18.37 12.86 -0.21
C ASN A 311 18.46 14.07 -1.15
N PRO A 312 18.11 15.29 -0.70
CA PRO A 312 18.18 16.50 -1.53
C PRO A 312 19.59 16.78 -2.09
N ASP A 313 20.63 16.33 -1.40
CA ASP A 313 22.02 16.55 -1.80
C ASP A 313 22.53 15.54 -2.84
N HIS A 314 21.83 14.45 -3.05
CA HIS A 314 22.20 13.38 -3.99
C HIS A 314 21.01 13.00 -4.87
N ARG A 315 21.19 13.04 -6.19
CA ARG A 315 20.22 12.52 -7.16
C ARG A 315 20.30 11.00 -7.22
N ASP A 316 19.81 10.35 -6.19
CA ASP A 316 19.72 8.90 -6.10
C ASP A 316 18.27 8.43 -6.30
N CYS A 317 18.12 7.22 -6.84
CA CYS A 317 16.84 6.54 -6.93
C CYS A 317 16.94 5.22 -6.15
N ALA A 318 16.00 5.00 -5.25
CA ALA A 318 15.86 3.78 -4.50
C ALA A 318 14.79 2.89 -5.12
N ALA A 319 15.14 1.63 -5.39
CA ALA A 319 14.22 0.60 -5.82
C ALA A 319 13.85 -0.30 -4.63
N PHE A 320 12.56 -0.43 -4.37
CA PHE A 320 12.05 -1.30 -3.32
C PHE A 320 11.71 -2.66 -3.93
N VAL A 321 12.44 -3.67 -3.50
CA VAL A 321 12.34 -5.03 -4.00
C VAL A 321 11.69 -5.94 -2.97
N ARG A 322 10.59 -6.58 -3.33
CA ARG A 322 10.03 -7.69 -2.58
C ARG A 322 10.85 -8.95 -2.84
N VAL A 323 11.40 -9.56 -1.80
CA VAL A 323 12.07 -10.87 -1.89
C VAL A 323 10.98 -11.95 -1.95
N THR A 324 10.95 -12.72 -3.05
CA THR A 324 9.94 -13.76 -3.29
C THR A 324 10.45 -15.16 -3.00
N SER A 325 11.72 -15.44 -3.26
CA SER A 325 12.33 -16.75 -2.97
C SER A 325 13.81 -16.60 -2.62
N GLY A 326 14.35 -17.61 -1.96
CA GLY A 326 15.76 -17.74 -1.65
C GLY A 326 16.28 -16.73 -0.62
N LYS A 327 17.57 -16.77 -0.38
CA LYS A 327 18.27 -15.85 0.51
C LYS A 327 18.93 -14.74 -0.30
N PHE A 328 18.66 -13.50 0.06
CA PHE A 328 19.44 -12.35 -0.36
C PHE A 328 20.64 -12.16 0.57
N GLU A 329 21.82 -11.88 0.02
CA GLU A 329 23.03 -11.51 0.76
C GLU A 329 23.65 -10.26 0.13
N ARG A 330 24.22 -9.40 0.95
CA ARG A 330 24.94 -8.23 0.47
C ARG A 330 26.05 -8.65 -0.49
N GLY A 331 26.11 -7.99 -1.65
CA GLY A 331 27.08 -8.31 -2.69
C GLY A 331 26.67 -9.48 -3.60
N LEU A 332 25.44 -10.02 -3.44
CA LEU A 332 24.90 -11.03 -4.35
C LEU A 332 24.86 -10.48 -5.79
N GLU A 333 25.36 -11.28 -6.75
CA GLU A 333 25.21 -11.00 -8.17
C GLU A 333 23.90 -11.62 -8.65
N VAL A 334 23.04 -10.80 -9.23
CA VAL A 334 21.74 -11.17 -9.78
C VAL A 334 21.64 -10.77 -11.23
N THR A 335 20.73 -11.41 -11.96
CA THR A 335 20.38 -11.03 -13.32
C THR A 335 19.09 -10.20 -13.28
N HIS A 336 19.09 -9.06 -13.93
CA HIS A 336 17.89 -8.26 -14.24
C HIS A 336 17.21 -8.89 -15.45
N GLN A 337 16.02 -9.43 -15.28
CA GLN A 337 15.35 -10.27 -16.27
C GLN A 337 15.11 -9.54 -17.60
N GLU A 338 14.64 -8.30 -17.54
CA GLU A 338 14.20 -7.54 -18.72
C GLU A 338 15.37 -7.13 -19.63
N THR A 339 16.57 -6.92 -19.06
CA THR A 339 17.75 -6.49 -19.84
C THR A 339 18.83 -7.55 -19.96
N GLY A 340 18.72 -8.67 -19.22
CA GLY A 340 19.76 -9.69 -19.11
C GLY A 340 21.05 -9.23 -18.41
N ARG A 341 21.10 -8.00 -17.88
CA ARG A 341 22.28 -7.43 -17.23
C ARG A 341 22.51 -8.07 -15.86
N LYS A 342 23.77 -8.34 -15.55
CA LYS A 342 24.19 -8.73 -14.22
C LYS A 342 24.38 -7.49 -13.33
N VAL A 343 23.81 -7.53 -12.15
CA VAL A 343 23.86 -6.46 -11.17
C VAL A 343 24.38 -7.01 -9.84
N ARG A 344 25.36 -6.32 -9.28
CA ARG A 344 25.86 -6.65 -7.95
C ARG A 344 25.17 -5.81 -6.89
N MET A 345 24.45 -6.44 -5.99
CA MET A 345 23.68 -5.80 -4.92
C MET A 345 24.61 -5.41 -3.75
N SER A 346 25.42 -4.36 -3.94
CA SER A 346 26.53 -4.00 -3.02
C SER A 346 26.09 -3.19 -1.80
N THR A 347 25.04 -2.39 -1.92
CA THR A 347 24.56 -1.49 -0.86
C THR A 347 23.05 -1.61 -0.64
N PRO A 348 22.57 -2.78 -0.17
CA PRO A 348 21.18 -2.92 0.20
C PRO A 348 20.89 -2.22 1.52
N HIS A 349 19.74 -1.55 1.59
CA HIS A 349 19.31 -0.85 2.78
C HIS A 349 17.94 -1.35 3.24
N THR A 350 17.70 -1.26 4.54
CA THR A 350 16.36 -1.17 5.10
C THR A 350 16.06 0.29 5.36
N LEU A 351 14.85 0.70 5.07
CA LEU A 351 14.38 2.04 5.37
C LEU A 351 13.47 2.00 6.59
N MET A 352 13.63 2.96 7.48
CA MET A 352 12.71 3.25 8.57
C MET A 352 12.44 4.75 8.54
N GLY A 353 11.40 5.14 7.80
CA GLY A 353 11.21 6.54 7.41
C GLY A 353 12.35 6.98 6.47
N ASP A 354 13.10 8.00 6.87
CA ASP A 354 14.27 8.55 6.17
C ASP A 354 15.60 7.93 6.60
N GLU A 355 15.63 7.08 7.63
CA GLU A 355 16.85 6.40 8.08
C GLU A 355 17.19 5.18 7.21
N ARG A 356 18.46 5.13 6.77
CA ARG A 356 18.99 4.03 5.95
C ARG A 356 19.94 3.17 6.78
N ASN A 357 19.56 1.92 7.01
CA ASN A 357 20.42 0.95 7.68
C ASN A 357 20.90 -0.10 6.67
N ILE A 358 22.20 -0.41 6.65
CA ILE A 358 22.77 -1.43 5.76
C ILE A 358 22.21 -2.80 6.14
N LEU A 359 21.75 -3.54 5.13
CA LEU A 359 21.21 -4.87 5.28
C LEU A 359 22.22 -5.92 4.81
N GLU A 360 22.61 -6.84 5.68
CA GLU A 360 23.54 -7.92 5.32
C GLU A 360 22.82 -9.12 4.66
N GLU A 361 21.61 -9.43 5.10
CA GLU A 361 20.80 -10.53 4.55
C GLU A 361 19.29 -10.23 4.60
N ALA A 362 18.57 -10.80 3.63
CA ALA A 362 17.10 -10.80 3.60
C ALA A 362 16.57 -12.16 3.13
N TRP A 363 15.32 -12.43 3.46
CA TRP A 363 14.65 -13.70 3.21
C TRP A 363 13.30 -13.47 2.54
N PRO A 364 12.64 -14.51 2.01
CA PRO A 364 11.31 -14.37 1.44
C PRO A 364 10.38 -13.63 2.40
N GLY A 365 9.67 -12.64 1.89
CA GLY A 365 8.85 -11.74 2.69
C GLY A 365 9.51 -10.39 3.00
N ASP A 366 10.82 -10.30 3.06
CA ASP A 366 11.47 -9.03 3.31
C ASP A 366 11.38 -8.08 2.10
N ILE A 367 11.47 -6.78 2.41
CA ILE A 367 11.60 -5.73 1.41
C ILE A 367 13.00 -5.14 1.53
N VAL A 368 13.69 -5.07 0.40
CA VAL A 368 15.05 -4.54 0.31
C VAL A 368 15.03 -3.28 -0.54
N SER A 369 15.62 -2.21 -0.05
CA SER A 369 15.86 -1.01 -0.86
C SER A 369 17.24 -1.10 -1.51
N LEU A 370 17.28 -0.93 -2.81
CA LEU A 370 18.49 -0.99 -3.64
C LEU A 370 18.70 0.34 -4.35
N PHE A 371 19.95 0.73 -4.53
CA PHE A 371 20.26 1.84 -5.41
C PHE A 371 20.01 1.44 -6.88
N ASP A 372 19.22 2.25 -7.60
CA ASP A 372 18.96 2.05 -9.02
C ASP A 372 20.10 2.66 -9.85
N PRO A 373 20.80 1.87 -10.68
CA PRO A 373 21.80 2.38 -11.62
C PRO A 373 21.19 3.07 -12.86
N GLY A 374 19.89 3.38 -12.85
CA GLY A 374 19.20 4.15 -13.88
C GLY A 374 18.47 3.31 -14.94
N PHE A 375 18.25 2.02 -14.69
CA PHE A 375 17.51 1.15 -15.61
C PHE A 375 16.48 0.24 -14.94
N PHE A 376 16.32 0.32 -13.62
CA PHE A 376 15.25 -0.39 -12.94
C PHE A 376 13.90 0.25 -13.27
N ARG A 377 12.87 -0.57 -13.32
CA ARG A 377 11.49 -0.15 -13.54
C ARG A 377 10.59 -0.83 -12.53
N ILE A 378 9.44 -0.23 -12.26
CA ILE A 378 8.38 -0.92 -11.52
C ILE A 378 8.02 -2.18 -12.29
N GLY A 379 7.98 -3.33 -11.61
CA GLY A 379 7.80 -4.65 -12.22
C GLY A 379 9.11 -5.36 -12.59
N SER A 380 10.26 -4.66 -12.61
CA SER A 380 11.56 -5.32 -12.88
C SER A 380 11.77 -6.53 -11.99
N THR A 381 12.16 -7.64 -12.59
CA THR A 381 12.43 -8.90 -11.90
C THR A 381 13.93 -9.15 -11.78
N PHE A 382 14.35 -9.55 -10.58
CA PHE A 382 15.73 -9.99 -10.30
C PHE A 382 15.74 -11.46 -9.92
N TYR A 383 16.76 -12.19 -10.39
CA TYR A 383 16.97 -13.57 -9.97
C TYR A 383 18.47 -13.92 -9.91
N ALA A 384 18.79 -14.90 -9.06
CA ALA A 384 20.09 -15.56 -9.06
C ALA A 384 19.88 -17.04 -9.35
N ARG A 385 20.57 -17.58 -10.36
CA ARG A 385 20.54 -18.96 -10.87
C ARG A 385 19.32 -19.32 -11.71
N ASP A 386 18.14 -19.48 -11.07
CA ASP A 386 16.93 -19.97 -11.75
C ASP A 386 16.18 -18.79 -12.35
N GLN A 387 16.13 -18.74 -13.67
CA GLN A 387 15.42 -17.69 -14.39
C GLN A 387 13.93 -17.67 -14.00
N VAL A 388 13.41 -16.47 -13.77
CA VAL A 388 12.00 -16.23 -13.50
C VAL A 388 11.63 -14.81 -13.95
N ARG A 389 10.38 -14.62 -14.32
CA ARG A 389 9.77 -13.31 -14.58
C ARG A 389 8.48 -13.23 -13.80
N PHE A 390 8.26 -12.12 -13.09
CA PHE A 390 7.01 -11.84 -12.44
C PHE A 390 6.21 -10.80 -13.24
N ASN A 391 4.91 -11.03 -13.37
CA ASN A 391 3.99 -10.09 -14.02
C ASN A 391 2.91 -9.66 -13.01
N VAL A 392 3.34 -9.10 -11.90
CA VAL A 392 2.49 -8.88 -10.74
C VAL A 392 1.95 -7.46 -10.60
N ILE A 393 2.58 -6.47 -11.27
CA ILE A 393 2.22 -5.06 -11.07
C ILE A 393 1.12 -4.63 -12.04
N PRO A 394 -0.06 -4.24 -11.54
CA PRO A 394 -1.09 -3.64 -12.38
C PRO A 394 -0.66 -2.24 -12.83
N LEU A 395 -0.84 -1.94 -14.10
CA LEU A 395 -0.69 -0.61 -14.67
C LEU A 395 -2.07 0.01 -14.87
N PHE A 396 -2.18 1.31 -14.62
CA PHE A 396 -3.45 2.04 -14.72
C PHE A 396 -3.46 2.93 -15.95
N THR A 397 -4.67 3.17 -16.45
CA THR A 397 -4.88 4.14 -17.51
C THR A 397 -5.11 5.50 -16.87
N PRO A 398 -4.45 6.56 -17.31
CA PRO A 398 -4.74 7.90 -16.83
C PRO A 398 -6.16 8.33 -17.21
N GLU A 399 -6.81 9.04 -16.29
CA GLU A 399 -8.17 9.57 -16.41
C GLU A 399 -8.18 11.11 -16.44
N GLN A 400 -7.11 11.73 -15.97
CA GLN A 400 -6.95 13.17 -15.91
C GLN A 400 -5.76 13.60 -16.77
N PHE A 401 -5.89 14.69 -17.52
CA PHE A 401 -4.85 15.13 -18.44
C PHE A 401 -4.54 16.62 -18.31
N MET A 402 -3.26 16.98 -18.46
CA MET A 402 -2.79 18.34 -18.35
C MET A 402 -1.59 18.58 -19.28
N LYS A 403 -1.62 19.61 -20.09
CA LYS A 403 -0.44 20.09 -20.80
C LYS A 403 0.46 20.86 -19.84
N VAL A 404 1.76 20.64 -19.99
CA VAL A 404 2.77 21.34 -19.20
C VAL A 404 3.90 21.86 -20.07
N SER A 405 4.43 23.01 -19.65
CA SER A 405 5.65 23.61 -20.20
C SER A 405 6.40 24.34 -19.09
N THR A 406 7.54 24.93 -19.41
CA THR A 406 8.27 25.82 -18.49
C THR A 406 8.28 27.24 -19.03
N LYS A 407 8.17 28.22 -18.15
CA LYS A 407 8.34 29.65 -18.48
C LYS A 407 9.77 29.96 -18.96
N ASP A 408 10.76 29.24 -18.41
CA ASP A 408 12.17 29.45 -18.72
C ASP A 408 12.66 28.47 -19.79
N PRO A 409 12.99 28.94 -21.02
CA PRO A 409 13.50 28.10 -22.09
C PRO A 409 14.78 27.33 -21.72
N PHE A 410 15.61 27.86 -20.83
CA PHE A 410 16.85 27.20 -20.41
C PHE A 410 16.62 25.98 -19.49
N LYS A 411 15.42 25.87 -18.89
CA LYS A 411 15.04 24.75 -18.02
C LYS A 411 14.34 23.60 -18.75
N ARG A 412 14.26 23.62 -20.06
CA ARG A 412 13.60 22.56 -20.88
C ARG A 412 14.20 21.18 -20.66
N LYS A 413 15.52 21.11 -20.50
CA LYS A 413 16.20 19.84 -20.24
C LYS A 413 15.81 19.31 -18.86
N GLN A 414 15.86 20.16 -17.84
CA GLN A 414 15.44 19.79 -16.47
C GLN A 414 13.97 19.39 -16.42
N LEU A 415 13.09 20.07 -17.18
CA LEU A 415 11.69 19.69 -17.30
C LEU A 415 11.54 18.25 -17.80
N ARG A 416 12.21 17.90 -18.89
CA ARG A 416 12.13 16.55 -19.47
C ARG A 416 12.74 15.49 -18.55
N GLU A 417 13.90 15.76 -17.96
CA GLU A 417 14.57 14.85 -17.03
C GLU A 417 13.73 14.62 -15.77
N GLY A 418 13.21 15.69 -15.15
CA GLY A 418 12.36 15.58 -13.97
C GLY A 418 11.05 14.83 -14.24
N LEU A 419 10.35 15.17 -15.31
CA LEU A 419 9.11 14.48 -15.68
C LEU A 419 9.35 13.01 -16.05
N LYS A 420 10.48 12.70 -16.72
CA LYS A 420 10.87 11.32 -16.99
C LYS A 420 11.06 10.53 -15.69
N GLN A 421 11.79 11.10 -14.73
CA GLN A 421 12.03 10.44 -13.45
C GLN A 421 10.74 10.23 -12.66
N LEU A 422 9.85 11.25 -12.60
CA LEU A 422 8.53 11.11 -11.97
C LEU A 422 7.65 10.07 -12.66
N SER A 423 7.80 9.91 -13.98
CA SER A 423 7.10 8.85 -14.73
C SER A 423 7.66 7.46 -14.42
N GLU A 424 8.97 7.32 -14.27
CA GLU A 424 9.62 6.06 -13.87
C GLU A 424 9.23 5.62 -12.46
N GLU A 425 9.02 6.58 -11.55
CA GLU A 425 8.46 6.35 -10.21
C GLU A 425 6.95 6.01 -10.24
N GLY A 426 6.28 6.18 -11.39
CA GLY A 426 4.85 5.96 -11.54
C GLY A 426 3.97 7.04 -10.89
N VAL A 427 4.51 8.23 -10.65
CA VAL A 427 3.74 9.38 -10.13
C VAL A 427 2.84 9.97 -11.21
N VAL A 428 3.27 9.91 -12.46
CA VAL A 428 2.59 10.52 -13.62
C VAL A 428 2.95 9.77 -14.90
N HIS A 429 2.01 9.69 -15.83
CA HIS A 429 2.30 9.31 -17.22
C HIS A 429 2.68 10.55 -18.02
N VAL A 430 3.70 10.44 -18.87
CA VAL A 430 4.17 11.56 -19.70
C VAL A 430 4.10 11.18 -21.17
N PHE A 431 3.42 12.02 -21.94
CA PHE A 431 3.22 11.84 -23.38
C PHE A 431 3.68 13.05 -24.16
N GLU A 432 3.94 12.87 -25.45
CA GLU A 432 4.07 13.98 -26.37
C GLU A 432 2.69 14.62 -26.60
N VAL A 433 2.64 15.92 -26.93
CA VAL A 433 1.37 16.57 -27.27
C VAL A 433 0.97 16.19 -28.70
N PRO A 434 -0.24 15.63 -28.92
CA PRO A 434 -0.71 15.33 -30.27
C PRO A 434 -0.67 16.59 -31.17
N HIS A 435 -0.11 16.47 -32.34
CA HIS A 435 0.07 17.60 -33.30
C HIS A 435 0.75 18.84 -32.71
N GLY A 436 1.44 18.68 -31.56
CA GLY A 436 2.10 19.81 -30.88
C GLY A 436 3.30 20.35 -31.65
N VAL A 437 3.35 21.67 -31.75
CA VAL A 437 4.53 22.37 -32.25
C VAL A 437 5.21 22.99 -31.02
N GLY A 438 6.34 22.42 -30.60
CA GLY A 438 7.09 22.99 -29.47
C GLY A 438 7.54 21.99 -28.41
N ASN A 439 7.81 22.52 -27.19
CA ASN A 439 8.36 21.75 -26.07
C ASN A 439 7.34 21.46 -24.97
N GLU A 440 6.07 21.44 -25.33
CA GLU A 440 5.00 21.06 -24.40
C GLU A 440 4.96 19.54 -24.26
N LEU A 441 4.66 19.08 -23.05
CA LEU A 441 4.41 17.68 -22.73
C LEU A 441 2.99 17.54 -22.20
N LEU A 442 2.41 16.37 -22.41
CA LEU A 442 1.10 16.02 -21.88
C LEU A 442 1.30 15.08 -20.70
N LEU A 443 0.75 15.45 -19.56
CA LEU A 443 0.72 14.63 -18.36
C LEU A 443 -0.62 13.91 -18.27
N GLY A 444 -0.56 12.65 -17.83
CA GLY A 444 -1.73 11.85 -17.50
C GLY A 444 -1.63 11.28 -16.08
N THR A 445 -2.70 11.36 -15.31
CA THR A 445 -2.79 10.86 -13.92
C THR A 445 -4.13 10.18 -13.69
N VAL A 446 -4.23 9.39 -12.63
CA VAL A 446 -5.52 8.81 -12.17
C VAL A 446 -6.33 9.88 -11.45
N GLY A 447 -5.70 10.70 -10.62
CA GLY A 447 -6.36 11.74 -9.84
C GLY A 447 -5.74 13.12 -9.99
N VAL A 448 -6.55 14.16 -9.69
CA VAL A 448 -6.15 15.57 -9.88
C VAL A 448 -5.03 15.98 -8.93
N LEU A 449 -5.01 15.47 -7.69
CA LEU A 449 -3.98 15.82 -6.70
C LEU A 449 -2.56 15.38 -7.11
N GLN A 450 -2.44 14.38 -7.99
CA GLN A 450 -1.14 13.97 -8.51
C GLN A 450 -0.45 15.11 -9.30
N PHE A 451 -1.21 15.98 -10.00
CA PHE A 451 -0.64 17.15 -10.67
C PHE A 451 -0.03 18.16 -9.68
N ASP A 452 -0.65 18.32 -8.51
CA ASP A 452 -0.10 19.20 -7.46
C ASP A 452 1.22 18.63 -6.93
N VAL A 453 1.29 17.30 -6.75
CA VAL A 453 2.52 16.61 -6.36
C VAL A 453 3.61 16.78 -7.40
N VAL A 454 3.28 16.57 -8.69
CA VAL A 454 4.22 16.78 -9.79
C VAL A 454 4.72 18.24 -9.79
N THR A 455 3.82 19.20 -9.62
CA THR A 455 4.18 20.63 -9.63
C THR A 455 5.09 20.99 -8.48
N HIS A 456 4.76 20.53 -7.27
CA HIS A 456 5.59 20.74 -6.08
C HIS A 456 6.98 20.13 -6.25
N ARG A 457 7.06 18.87 -6.70
CA ARG A 457 8.33 18.15 -6.88
C ARG A 457 9.17 18.76 -8.02
N MET A 458 8.54 19.16 -9.13
CA MET A 458 9.25 19.85 -10.22
C MET A 458 9.87 21.17 -9.76
N LEU A 459 9.21 21.90 -8.88
CA LEU A 459 9.76 23.13 -8.30
C LEU A 459 10.86 22.84 -7.27
N SER A 460 10.60 21.96 -6.29
CA SER A 460 11.49 21.72 -5.16
C SER A 460 12.73 20.90 -5.52
N GLU A 461 12.59 19.88 -6.37
CA GLU A 461 13.68 18.94 -6.69
C GLU A 461 14.45 19.33 -7.96
N TYR A 462 13.75 19.90 -8.97
CA TYR A 462 14.34 20.23 -10.28
C TYR A 462 14.45 21.72 -10.53
N ASN A 463 13.94 22.56 -9.62
CA ASN A 463 13.89 24.03 -9.75
C ASN A 463 13.21 24.47 -11.07
N VAL A 464 12.11 23.79 -11.46
CA VAL A 464 11.32 24.07 -12.66
C VAL A 464 9.92 24.51 -12.28
N GLU A 465 9.56 25.75 -12.61
CA GLU A 465 8.19 26.23 -12.48
C GLU A 465 7.36 25.81 -13.69
N LEU A 466 6.30 25.02 -13.46
CA LEU A 466 5.41 24.53 -14.50
C LEU A 466 4.37 25.58 -14.89
N VAL A 467 4.20 25.76 -16.21
CA VAL A 467 2.99 26.37 -16.79
C VAL A 467 2.05 25.25 -17.14
N GLN A 468 0.82 25.31 -16.65
CA GLN A 468 -0.17 24.25 -16.73
C GLN A 468 -1.38 24.70 -17.53
N GLN A 469 -1.88 23.81 -18.41
CA GLN A 469 -3.11 23.99 -19.15
C GLN A 469 -3.93 22.70 -19.10
N ARG A 470 -5.12 22.75 -18.53
CA ARG A 470 -6.05 21.61 -18.55
C ARG A 470 -6.48 21.28 -19.98
N VAL A 471 -6.59 20.00 -20.27
CA VAL A 471 -7.11 19.47 -21.54
C VAL A 471 -8.19 18.43 -21.28
N SER A 472 -9.14 18.33 -22.18
CA SER A 472 -10.34 17.49 -21.99
C SER A 472 -10.20 16.16 -22.74
N TYR A 473 -9.16 15.38 -22.41
CA TYR A 473 -9.15 13.98 -22.81
C TYR A 473 -9.85 13.14 -21.73
N HIS A 474 -10.61 12.15 -22.17
CA HIS A 474 -11.35 11.24 -21.31
C HIS A 474 -10.53 10.00 -20.91
N SER A 475 -9.74 9.45 -21.84
CA SER A 475 -8.96 8.24 -21.60
C SER A 475 -7.82 8.07 -22.60
N ALA A 476 -6.87 7.20 -22.22
CA ALA A 476 -5.76 6.78 -23.08
C ALA A 476 -5.76 5.26 -23.27
N ARG A 477 -5.26 4.79 -24.41
CA ARG A 477 -4.99 3.36 -24.66
C ARG A 477 -3.66 3.19 -25.36
N TRP A 478 -2.88 2.20 -24.94
CA TRP A 478 -1.67 1.80 -25.62
C TRP A 478 -1.99 0.95 -26.82
N LEU A 479 -1.24 1.12 -27.90
CA LEU A 479 -1.39 0.36 -29.13
C LEU A 479 -0.31 -0.73 -29.22
N PRO A 480 -0.56 -1.83 -29.94
CA PRO A 480 0.46 -2.84 -30.19
C PRO A 480 1.66 -2.21 -30.93
N ASN A 481 2.87 -2.60 -30.54
CA ASN A 481 4.07 -2.16 -31.23
C ASN A 481 4.04 -2.59 -32.73
N LYS A 482 4.30 -1.63 -33.64
CA LYS A 482 4.36 -1.82 -35.10
C LYS A 482 3.04 -2.02 -35.84
N SER A 483 1.91 -1.64 -35.30
CA SER A 483 0.62 -1.75 -35.99
C SER A 483 0.26 -0.50 -36.80
N GLU A 484 1.01 -0.21 -37.87
CA GLU A 484 0.72 0.91 -38.78
C GLU A 484 -0.72 0.88 -39.33
N GLU A 485 -1.29 -0.31 -39.55
CA GLU A 485 -2.66 -0.46 -40.00
C GLU A 485 -3.67 0.03 -38.98
N ILE A 486 -3.49 -0.33 -37.70
CA ILE A 486 -4.35 0.13 -36.60
C ILE A 486 -4.24 1.63 -36.43
N ILE A 487 -3.01 2.17 -36.47
CA ILE A 487 -2.75 3.61 -36.38
C ILE A 487 -3.50 4.35 -37.49
N ARG A 488 -3.39 3.94 -38.77
CA ARG A 488 -4.09 4.57 -39.91
C ARG A 488 -5.62 4.51 -39.75
N LYS A 489 -6.15 3.40 -39.26
CA LYS A 489 -7.60 3.29 -38.98
C LYS A 489 -8.04 4.27 -37.92
N LEU A 490 -7.26 4.45 -36.84
CA LEU A 490 -7.56 5.36 -35.74
C LEU A 490 -7.37 6.84 -36.12
N GLU A 491 -6.37 7.19 -36.94
CA GLU A 491 -6.16 8.57 -37.44
C GLU A 491 -7.39 9.11 -38.19
N SER A 492 -8.16 8.21 -38.81
CA SER A 492 -9.41 8.57 -39.52
C SER A 492 -10.66 8.45 -38.64
N ALA A 493 -10.51 8.13 -37.35
CA ALA A 493 -11.64 8.00 -36.44
C ALA A 493 -11.94 9.34 -35.74
N TYR A 494 -13.22 9.54 -35.41
CA TYR A 494 -13.68 10.77 -34.76
C TYR A 494 -13.10 10.90 -33.35
N SER A 495 -12.59 12.09 -33.03
CA SER A 495 -12.13 12.45 -31.66
C SER A 495 -11.07 11.50 -31.08
N THR A 496 -10.17 11.03 -31.94
CA THR A 496 -9.01 10.22 -31.58
C THR A 496 -7.73 10.98 -31.88
N TYR A 497 -6.77 10.93 -30.94
CA TYR A 497 -5.50 11.66 -31.07
C TYR A 497 -4.35 10.71 -30.79
N ILE A 498 -3.54 10.45 -31.81
CA ILE A 498 -2.40 9.54 -31.68
C ILE A 498 -1.18 10.32 -31.19
N THR A 499 -0.52 9.77 -30.21
CA THR A 499 0.72 10.30 -29.63
C THR A 499 1.66 9.18 -29.20
N LYS A 500 2.71 9.51 -28.47
CA LYS A 500 3.70 8.57 -27.94
C LYS A 500 4.03 8.88 -26.49
N ASP A 501 4.40 7.86 -25.73
CA ASP A 501 5.06 8.06 -24.45
C ASP A 501 6.53 8.46 -24.62
N LEU A 502 7.24 8.75 -23.52
CA LEU A 502 8.66 9.14 -23.56
C LEU A 502 9.59 8.04 -24.09
N GLU A 503 9.14 6.81 -24.17
CA GLU A 503 9.89 5.66 -24.71
C GLU A 503 9.57 5.41 -26.19
N GLY A 504 8.63 6.17 -26.77
CA GLY A 504 8.24 6.07 -28.17
C GLY A 504 7.10 5.08 -28.45
N ASN A 505 6.46 4.52 -27.44
CA ASN A 505 5.33 3.62 -27.62
C ASN A 505 4.10 4.40 -28.08
N PRO A 506 3.38 3.92 -29.12
CA PRO A 506 2.21 4.60 -29.64
C PRO A 506 1.01 4.49 -28.67
N ILE A 507 0.33 5.61 -28.52
CA ILE A 507 -0.83 5.77 -27.63
C ILE A 507 -1.92 6.53 -28.38
N VAL A 508 -3.16 6.16 -28.16
CA VAL A 508 -4.33 6.90 -28.61
C VAL A 508 -5.05 7.53 -27.44
N LEU A 509 -5.38 8.81 -27.55
CA LEU A 509 -6.17 9.58 -26.60
C LEU A 509 -7.58 9.76 -27.18
N PHE A 510 -8.57 9.71 -26.30
CA PHE A 510 -9.99 9.90 -26.63
C PHE A 510 -10.54 11.08 -25.84
N ASP A 511 -11.38 11.90 -26.45
CA ASP A 511 -12.06 13.01 -25.75
C ASP A 511 -13.37 12.60 -25.09
N SER A 512 -13.88 11.42 -25.39
CA SER A 512 -15.14 10.89 -24.84
C SER A 512 -15.16 9.37 -24.79
N GLY A 513 -16.03 8.81 -23.92
CA GLY A 513 -16.30 7.38 -23.91
C GLY A 513 -16.92 6.87 -25.22
N TYR A 514 -17.67 7.72 -25.92
CA TYR A 514 -18.23 7.39 -27.24
C TYR A 514 -17.11 7.20 -28.28
N ALA A 515 -16.12 8.11 -28.31
CA ALA A 515 -14.97 7.97 -29.21
C ALA A 515 -14.19 6.68 -28.95
N LEU A 516 -14.02 6.30 -27.68
CA LEU A 516 -13.40 5.02 -27.30
C LEU A 516 -14.22 3.84 -27.83
N SER A 517 -15.53 3.79 -27.61
CA SER A 517 -16.39 2.70 -28.07
C SER A 517 -16.36 2.55 -29.61
N GLN A 518 -16.40 3.66 -30.33
CA GLN A 518 -16.27 3.67 -31.79
C GLN A 518 -14.89 3.16 -32.27
N ALA A 519 -13.84 3.48 -31.54
CA ALA A 519 -12.50 2.95 -31.84
C ALA A 519 -12.41 1.45 -31.56
N GLU A 520 -13.00 0.97 -30.46
CA GLU A 520 -13.09 -0.45 -30.13
C GLU A 520 -13.86 -1.27 -31.20
N GLU A 521 -14.96 -0.73 -31.73
CA GLU A 521 -15.68 -1.35 -32.84
C GLU A 521 -14.84 -1.39 -34.13
N LYS A 522 -14.03 -0.35 -34.39
CA LYS A 522 -13.28 -0.19 -35.63
C LYS A 522 -11.99 -1.02 -35.70
N VAL A 523 -11.29 -1.18 -34.58
CA VAL A 523 -9.98 -1.85 -34.55
C VAL A 523 -9.93 -3.08 -33.65
N GLY A 524 -11.00 -3.37 -32.90
CA GLY A 524 -11.09 -4.44 -31.89
C GLY A 524 -10.58 -3.95 -30.52
N ALA A 525 -11.33 -4.27 -29.47
CA ALA A 525 -10.98 -3.91 -28.08
C ALA A 525 -9.64 -4.55 -27.65
N GLU A 526 -9.32 -5.72 -28.20
CA GLU A 526 -8.08 -6.47 -27.96
C GLU A 526 -6.82 -5.73 -28.46
N ASN A 527 -6.96 -4.72 -29.31
CA ASN A 527 -5.87 -3.88 -29.81
C ASN A 527 -5.75 -2.53 -29.09
N LEU A 528 -6.59 -2.26 -28.10
CA LEU A 528 -6.62 -1.04 -27.31
C LEU A 528 -6.33 -1.35 -25.84
N PHE A 529 -5.05 -1.42 -25.49
CA PHE A 529 -4.62 -1.86 -24.16
C PHE A 529 -4.79 -0.74 -23.13
N LYS A 530 -5.34 -1.10 -21.98
CA LYS A 530 -5.40 -0.20 -20.82
C LYS A 530 -4.02 0.10 -20.23
N TYR A 531 -3.04 -0.73 -20.54
CA TYR A 531 -1.67 -0.63 -20.05
C TYR A 531 -0.69 -1.04 -21.14
N LYS A 532 0.55 -0.56 -21.01
CA LYS A 532 1.65 -0.93 -21.89
C LYS A 532 1.88 -2.43 -21.81
N ARG A 533 1.90 -3.11 -22.95
CA ARG A 533 2.39 -4.48 -23.09
C ARG A 533 3.81 -4.45 -23.65
N ASP A 534 4.69 -5.23 -23.06
CA ASP A 534 6.06 -5.41 -23.54
C ASP A 534 6.11 -6.16 -24.87
#